data_dd115f872d4b4f920ea4674123ab994f
#
_entry.id   dd115f872d4b4f920ea4674123ab994f
#
_cell.length_a   1.000
_cell.length_b   1.000
_cell.length_c   1.000
_cell.angle_alpha   90.00
_cell.angle_beta   90.00
_cell.angle_gamma   90.00
#
_symmetry.space_group_name_H-M   'P 1'
#
loop_
_entity.id
_entity.type
_entity.pdbx_description
1 polymer ?
#
loop_
_entity_poly.entity_id
_entity_poly.type
_entity_poly.pdbx_seq_one_letter_code
_entity_poly.pdbx_strand_id
1 'polypeptide(L)'
;MAGAINDALVQQFREWVLTQTSPKYNLFVNKKDENVIVLETKYCRGEVTFFPMDIIQLSVLNLETNHHDFYLHFQMHTLGHAMKLFEEMMETVQELTVESPTRILLCCTSGLTTGFFAEKLNESAKLLSLNYEFSAVSYGKLYHAACEYDIILLAPQIFYIYETAQKILPDKRIYKIPPKVFATYDVRAVFSDLEPLLHPSTAANKSYVRQLPLKQQIKAHGKIL
;
A
#
# COMPACT_ATOMS: atom_id res chain seq x y z
N MET A 1 -20.68 -34.29 -28.65
CA MET A 1 -19.70 -33.44 -29.36
C MET A 1 -19.55 -32.05 -28.73
N ALA A 2 -20.56 -31.46 -28.14
CA ALA A 2 -20.44 -30.14 -27.46
C ALA A 2 -19.53 -30.16 -26.24
N GLY A 3 -19.52 -31.22 -25.38
CA GLY A 3 -18.70 -31.32 -24.23
C GLY A 3 -17.17 -31.34 -24.48
N ALA A 4 -16.75 -32.01 -25.57
CA ALA A 4 -15.32 -32.09 -25.92
C ALA A 4 -14.74 -30.75 -26.45
N ILE A 5 -15.56 -29.89 -27.04
CA ILE A 5 -15.14 -28.56 -27.53
C ILE A 5 -14.99 -27.59 -26.35
N ASN A 6 -15.89 -27.64 -25.39
CA ASN A 6 -15.85 -26.78 -24.21
C ASN A 6 -14.69 -27.17 -23.28
N ASP A 7 -14.42 -28.46 -23.09
CA ASP A 7 -13.23 -28.94 -22.33
C ASP A 7 -11.92 -28.37 -22.92
N ALA A 8 -11.79 -28.32 -24.23
CA ALA A 8 -10.63 -27.76 -24.91
C ALA A 8 -10.49 -26.25 -24.68
N LEU A 9 -11.61 -25.49 -24.67
CA LEU A 9 -11.62 -24.06 -24.39
C LEU A 9 -11.27 -23.76 -22.93
N VAL A 10 -11.77 -24.56 -21.99
CA VAL A 10 -11.45 -24.46 -20.57
C VAL A 10 -9.95 -24.69 -20.37
N GLN A 11 -9.39 -25.71 -21.01
CA GLN A 11 -7.95 -26.00 -20.93
C GLN A 11 -7.11 -24.88 -21.55
N GLN A 12 -7.48 -24.34 -22.70
CA GLN A 12 -6.80 -23.20 -23.32
C GLN A 12 -6.83 -21.97 -22.42
N PHE A 13 -7.96 -21.67 -21.78
CA PHE A 13 -8.06 -20.57 -20.83
C PHE A 13 -7.17 -20.80 -19.61
N ARG A 14 -7.16 -22.02 -19.07
CA ARG A 14 -6.30 -22.39 -17.94
C ARG A 14 -4.82 -22.17 -18.28
N GLU A 15 -4.37 -22.64 -19.44
CA GLU A 15 -2.99 -22.45 -19.91
C GLU A 15 -2.67 -20.96 -20.09
N TRP A 16 -3.59 -20.22 -20.69
CA TRP A 16 -3.42 -18.78 -20.87
C TRP A 16 -3.32 -18.04 -19.53
N VAL A 17 -4.16 -18.34 -18.54
CA VAL A 17 -4.07 -17.76 -17.20
C VAL A 17 -2.68 -17.98 -16.58
N LEU A 18 -2.12 -19.18 -16.74
CA LEU A 18 -0.78 -19.50 -16.22
C LEU A 18 0.36 -18.75 -16.92
N THR A 19 0.11 -18.18 -18.10
CA THR A 19 1.09 -17.30 -18.78
C THR A 19 1.06 -15.86 -18.26
N GLN A 20 0.01 -15.47 -17.52
CA GLN A 20 -0.18 -14.11 -17.01
C GLN A 20 0.71 -13.87 -15.78
N THR A 21 2.02 -13.90 -15.96
CA THR A 21 3.00 -13.69 -14.88
C THR A 21 3.41 -12.23 -14.76
N SER A 22 3.65 -11.75 -13.54
CA SER A 22 4.09 -10.38 -13.26
C SER A 22 4.99 -10.37 -12.02
N PRO A 23 5.96 -9.46 -11.92
CA PRO A 23 6.72 -9.27 -10.69
C PRO A 23 5.89 -8.71 -9.52
N LYS A 24 4.65 -8.25 -9.78
CA LYS A 24 3.77 -7.65 -8.76
C LYS A 24 2.97 -8.68 -7.96
N TYR A 25 2.91 -9.94 -8.40
CA TYR A 25 2.18 -11.01 -7.72
C TYR A 25 2.79 -12.37 -7.99
N ASN A 26 2.51 -13.33 -7.12
CA ASN A 26 2.87 -14.73 -7.30
C ASN A 26 1.70 -15.48 -7.93
N LEU A 27 1.93 -16.14 -9.07
CA LEU A 27 0.94 -16.95 -9.76
C LEU A 27 1.34 -18.44 -9.67
N PHE A 28 0.44 -19.28 -9.16
CA PHE A 28 0.72 -20.71 -8.99
C PHE A 28 -0.58 -21.54 -8.95
N VAL A 29 -0.46 -22.83 -9.26
CA VAL A 29 -1.54 -23.81 -9.06
C VAL A 29 -1.60 -24.20 -7.58
N ASN A 30 -2.79 -24.23 -7.00
CA ASN A 30 -2.96 -24.59 -5.60
C ASN A 30 -2.54 -26.05 -5.36
N LYS A 31 -1.68 -26.27 -4.37
CA LYS A 31 -1.14 -27.60 -4.05
C LYS A 31 -2.20 -28.58 -3.51
N LYS A 32 -3.30 -28.08 -2.95
CA LYS A 32 -4.38 -28.91 -2.38
C LYS A 32 -5.51 -29.20 -3.37
N ASP A 33 -5.68 -28.34 -4.37
CA ASP A 33 -6.70 -28.46 -5.40
C ASP A 33 -6.14 -27.96 -6.73
N GLU A 34 -5.83 -28.86 -7.64
CA GLU A 34 -5.25 -28.56 -8.95
C GLU A 34 -6.22 -27.78 -9.84
N ASN A 35 -7.52 -27.74 -9.51
CA ASN A 35 -8.51 -26.96 -10.24
C ASN A 35 -8.49 -25.46 -9.87
N VAL A 36 -7.65 -25.05 -8.92
CA VAL A 36 -7.53 -23.67 -8.47
C VAL A 36 -6.18 -23.10 -8.86
N ILE A 37 -6.20 -22.00 -9.63
CA ILE A 37 -5.02 -21.15 -9.85
C ILE A 37 -5.12 -19.98 -8.89
N VAL A 38 -4.06 -19.74 -8.15
CA VAL A 38 -3.96 -18.68 -7.15
C VAL A 38 -3.03 -17.59 -7.65
N LEU A 39 -3.47 -16.35 -7.45
CA LEU A 39 -2.72 -15.13 -7.69
C LEU A 39 -2.61 -14.41 -6.34
N GLU A 40 -1.41 -14.30 -5.79
CA GLU A 40 -1.20 -13.79 -4.44
C GLU A 40 -0.34 -12.54 -4.45
N THR A 41 -0.84 -11.50 -3.77
CA THR A 41 -0.13 -10.26 -3.48
C THR A 41 -0.01 -10.09 -1.96
N LYS A 42 0.62 -9.01 -1.50
CA LYS A 42 0.62 -8.64 -0.08
C LYS A 42 -0.78 -8.25 0.44
N TYR A 43 -1.67 -7.77 -0.44
CA TYR A 43 -2.93 -7.11 -0.08
C TYR A 43 -4.16 -7.92 -0.44
N CYS A 44 -4.07 -8.77 -1.46
CA CYS A 44 -5.19 -9.56 -1.92
C CYS A 44 -4.77 -10.93 -2.45
N ARG A 45 -5.74 -11.83 -2.52
CA ARG A 45 -5.63 -13.17 -3.10
C ARG A 45 -6.69 -13.36 -4.16
N GLY A 46 -6.26 -13.44 -5.42
CA GLY A 46 -7.10 -13.82 -6.55
C GLY A 46 -7.15 -15.33 -6.71
N GLU A 47 -8.29 -15.87 -7.09
CA GLU A 47 -8.46 -17.29 -7.40
C GLU A 47 -9.26 -17.48 -8.68
N VAL A 48 -8.77 -18.38 -9.54
CA VAL A 48 -9.46 -18.88 -10.72
C VAL A 48 -9.75 -20.34 -10.47
N THR A 49 -11.02 -20.69 -10.25
CA THR A 49 -11.45 -22.06 -9.91
C THR A 49 -12.22 -22.67 -11.10
N PHE A 50 -11.84 -23.87 -11.51
CA PHE A 50 -12.44 -24.62 -12.60
C PHE A 50 -13.34 -25.70 -12.04
N PHE A 51 -14.65 -25.58 -12.29
CA PHE A 51 -15.66 -26.56 -11.87
C PHE A 51 -16.11 -27.46 -13.03
N PRO A 52 -16.76 -28.59 -12.74
CA PRO A 52 -17.43 -29.39 -13.76
C PRO A 52 -18.45 -28.57 -14.58
N MET A 53 -18.81 -29.06 -15.77
CA MET A 53 -19.77 -28.42 -16.69
C MET A 53 -19.29 -27.04 -17.21
N ASP A 54 -17.99 -26.89 -17.38
CA ASP A 54 -17.36 -25.69 -17.93
C ASP A 54 -17.64 -24.40 -17.14
N ILE A 55 -17.92 -24.54 -15.85
CA ILE A 55 -18.12 -23.40 -14.95
C ILE A 55 -16.77 -22.94 -14.40
N ILE A 56 -16.53 -21.64 -14.47
CA ILE A 56 -15.32 -21.00 -13.95
C ILE A 56 -15.74 -19.94 -12.93
N GLN A 57 -15.06 -19.93 -11.80
CA GLN A 57 -15.17 -18.88 -10.78
C GLN A 57 -13.93 -18.02 -10.81
N LEU A 58 -14.15 -16.72 -10.78
CA LEU A 58 -13.11 -15.71 -10.53
C LEU A 58 -13.44 -15.01 -9.21
N SER A 59 -12.44 -14.86 -8.35
CA SER A 59 -12.63 -14.14 -7.09
C SER A 59 -11.37 -13.43 -6.66
N VAL A 60 -11.53 -12.30 -5.96
CA VAL A 60 -10.45 -11.56 -5.31
C VAL A 60 -10.84 -11.31 -3.87
N LEU A 61 -10.10 -11.92 -2.95
CA LEU A 61 -10.22 -11.72 -1.51
C LEU A 61 -9.26 -10.61 -1.08
N ASN A 62 -9.78 -9.56 -0.50
CA ASN A 62 -9.01 -8.53 0.17
C ASN A 62 -8.53 -9.07 1.53
N LEU A 63 -7.20 -9.11 1.74
CA LEU A 63 -6.60 -9.70 2.94
C LEU A 63 -6.67 -8.77 4.16
N GLU A 64 -6.91 -7.49 3.98
CA GLU A 64 -7.06 -6.52 5.07
C GLU A 64 -8.47 -6.57 5.64
N THR A 65 -9.49 -6.55 4.79
CA THR A 65 -10.91 -6.52 5.18
C THR A 65 -11.52 -7.90 5.36
N ASN A 66 -10.85 -8.94 4.82
CA ASN A 66 -11.34 -10.31 4.71
C ASN A 66 -12.68 -10.41 3.94
N HIS A 67 -12.87 -9.52 2.96
CA HIS A 67 -14.04 -9.46 2.09
C HIS A 67 -13.65 -9.79 0.64
N HIS A 68 -14.58 -10.37 -0.13
CA HIS A 68 -14.40 -10.52 -1.58
C HIS A 68 -14.78 -9.22 -2.28
N ASP A 69 -13.80 -8.52 -2.85
CA ASP A 69 -14.02 -7.29 -3.61
C ASP A 69 -14.37 -7.60 -5.07
N PHE A 70 -14.07 -8.83 -5.53
CA PHE A 70 -14.53 -9.36 -6.81
C PHE A 70 -14.99 -10.81 -6.63
N TYR A 71 -16.14 -11.16 -7.21
CA TYR A 71 -16.66 -12.52 -7.19
C TYR A 71 -17.63 -12.75 -8.36
N LEU A 72 -17.30 -13.70 -9.23
CA LEU A 72 -18.05 -13.97 -10.44
C LEU A 72 -17.99 -15.46 -10.80
N HIS A 73 -19.14 -16.03 -11.20
CA HIS A 73 -19.21 -17.32 -11.86
C HIS A 73 -19.69 -17.14 -13.31
N PHE A 74 -19.12 -17.88 -14.23
CA PHE A 74 -19.59 -17.94 -15.61
C PHE A 74 -19.37 -19.32 -16.20
N GLN A 75 -20.16 -19.63 -17.24
CA GLN A 75 -19.96 -20.82 -18.06
C GLN A 75 -19.07 -20.45 -19.25
N MET A 76 -18.10 -21.32 -19.55
CA MET A 76 -17.19 -21.12 -20.66
C MET A 76 -17.91 -21.25 -22.01
N HIS A 77 -18.00 -20.15 -22.73
CA HIS A 77 -18.59 -20.13 -24.11
C HIS A 77 -17.54 -19.76 -25.14
N THR A 78 -16.73 -18.75 -24.89
CA THR A 78 -15.65 -18.30 -25.77
C THR A 78 -14.43 -17.89 -24.96
N LEU A 79 -13.26 -18.13 -25.52
CA LEU A 79 -12.00 -17.74 -24.88
C LEU A 79 -11.90 -16.22 -24.66
N GLY A 80 -12.32 -15.42 -25.68
CA GLY A 80 -12.27 -13.95 -25.57
C GLY A 80 -13.16 -13.39 -24.46
N HIS A 81 -14.34 -14.00 -24.19
CA HIS A 81 -15.18 -13.60 -23.07
C HIS A 81 -14.53 -13.93 -21.72
N ALA A 82 -13.96 -15.13 -21.59
CA ALA A 82 -13.27 -15.54 -20.36
C ALA A 82 -12.04 -14.67 -20.07
N MET A 83 -11.25 -14.34 -21.10
CA MET A 83 -10.11 -13.43 -20.99
C MET A 83 -10.53 -12.04 -20.50
N LYS A 84 -11.63 -11.49 -21.05
CA LYS A 84 -12.15 -10.19 -20.62
C LYS A 84 -12.58 -10.19 -19.15
N LEU A 85 -13.29 -11.23 -18.69
CA LEU A 85 -13.68 -11.36 -17.29
C LEU A 85 -12.47 -11.50 -16.36
N PHE A 86 -11.41 -12.19 -16.80
CA PHE A 86 -10.16 -12.26 -16.08
C PHE A 86 -9.46 -10.89 -16.01
N GLU A 87 -9.49 -10.10 -17.08
CA GLU A 87 -8.97 -8.72 -17.08
C GLU A 87 -9.72 -7.84 -16.07
N GLU A 88 -11.06 -7.95 -15.98
CA GLU A 88 -11.86 -7.24 -14.95
C GLU A 88 -11.46 -7.67 -13.52
N MET A 89 -11.22 -8.96 -13.29
CA MET A 89 -10.65 -9.44 -12.01
C MET A 89 -9.28 -8.82 -11.74
N MET A 90 -8.42 -8.73 -12.77
CA MET A 90 -7.06 -8.17 -12.64
C MET A 90 -7.07 -6.66 -12.39
N GLU A 91 -8.06 -5.92 -12.86
CA GLU A 91 -8.28 -4.51 -12.51
C GLU A 91 -8.48 -4.36 -11.00
N THR A 92 -9.36 -5.20 -10.40
CA THR A 92 -9.56 -5.22 -8.94
C THR A 92 -8.27 -5.59 -8.19
N VAL A 93 -7.50 -6.58 -8.67
CA VAL A 93 -6.20 -6.91 -8.07
C VAL A 93 -5.25 -5.73 -8.14
N GLN A 94 -5.22 -4.99 -9.24
CA GLN A 94 -4.36 -3.81 -9.39
C GLN A 94 -4.79 -2.69 -8.46
N GLU A 95 -6.08 -2.40 -8.34
CA GLU A 95 -6.63 -1.39 -7.44
C GLU A 95 -6.25 -1.68 -5.98
N LEU A 96 -6.39 -2.94 -5.53
CA LEU A 96 -6.01 -3.37 -4.19
C LEU A 96 -4.49 -3.42 -3.96
N THR A 97 -3.71 -3.54 -5.04
CA THR A 97 -2.24 -3.61 -4.97
C THR A 97 -1.60 -2.23 -5.05
N VAL A 98 -2.32 -1.21 -5.48
CA VAL A 98 -1.87 0.18 -5.37
C VAL A 98 -1.84 0.54 -3.89
N GLU A 99 -0.65 0.66 -3.33
CA GLU A 99 -0.50 1.16 -1.96
C GLU A 99 -1.16 2.54 -1.89
N SER A 100 -2.20 2.66 -1.07
CA SER A 100 -2.76 3.97 -0.76
C SER A 100 -1.63 4.86 -0.23
N PRO A 101 -1.54 6.13 -0.67
CA PRO A 101 -0.49 6.99 -0.18
C PRO A 101 -0.61 7.16 1.34
N THR A 102 0.53 7.14 2.03
CA THR A 102 0.54 7.54 3.43
C THR A 102 0.11 9.00 3.52
N ARG A 103 -1.01 9.25 4.17
CA ARG A 103 -1.59 10.58 4.32
C ARG A 103 -1.02 11.27 5.56
N ILE A 104 -0.44 12.44 5.36
CA ILE A 104 0.29 13.18 6.38
C ILE A 104 -0.31 14.58 6.51
N LEU A 105 -0.78 14.91 7.70
CA LEU A 105 -1.42 16.18 8.01
C LEU A 105 -0.46 17.13 8.73
N LEU A 106 -0.17 18.29 8.14
CA LEU A 106 0.55 19.37 8.80
C LEU A 106 -0.45 20.30 9.50
N CYS A 107 -0.16 20.65 10.73
CA CYS A 107 -1.02 21.55 11.50
C CYS A 107 -0.23 22.72 12.09
N CYS A 108 -0.74 23.93 11.91
CA CYS A 108 -0.28 25.14 12.61
C CYS A 108 -1.48 25.99 13.07
N THR A 109 -1.23 27.17 13.61
CA THR A 109 -2.29 28.04 14.11
C THR A 109 -3.34 28.40 13.06
N SER A 110 -2.89 28.81 11.86
CA SER A 110 -3.78 29.29 10.78
C SER A 110 -3.89 28.35 9.57
N GLY A 111 -2.98 27.40 9.41
CA GLY A 111 -2.90 26.52 8.24
C GLY A 111 -2.11 27.09 7.06
N LEU A 112 -1.82 28.39 7.02
CA LEU A 112 -1.20 29.06 5.87
C LEU A 112 0.26 28.61 5.65
N THR A 113 1.12 28.75 6.68
CA THR A 113 2.54 28.37 6.58
C THR A 113 2.73 26.89 6.36
N THR A 114 1.91 26.06 7.02
CA THR A 114 1.92 24.60 6.81
C THR A 114 1.38 24.21 5.44
N GLY A 115 0.45 24.99 4.86
CA GLY A 115 -0.03 24.81 3.48
C GLY A 115 1.11 24.91 2.47
N PHE A 116 1.89 25.98 2.54
CA PHE A 116 3.06 26.15 1.69
C PHE A 116 4.13 25.07 1.90
N PHE A 117 4.32 24.61 3.15
CA PHE A 117 5.27 23.52 3.42
C PHE A 117 4.75 22.17 2.89
N ALA A 118 3.46 21.87 3.02
CA ALA A 118 2.84 20.67 2.47
C ALA A 118 2.98 20.60 0.94
N GLU A 119 2.80 21.73 0.24
CA GLU A 119 3.01 21.83 -1.21
C GLU A 119 4.44 21.43 -1.60
N LYS A 120 5.46 22.00 -0.94
CA LYS A 120 6.87 21.63 -1.16
C LYS A 120 7.17 20.16 -0.88
N LEU A 121 6.56 19.60 0.18
CA LEU A 121 6.71 18.19 0.53
C LEU A 121 6.07 17.30 -0.54
N ASN A 122 4.89 17.64 -1.06
CA ASN A 122 4.23 16.90 -2.14
C ASN A 122 5.05 16.92 -3.44
N GLU A 123 5.56 18.09 -3.85
CA GLU A 123 6.44 18.21 -5.03
C GLU A 123 7.68 17.31 -4.89
N SER A 124 8.32 17.35 -3.71
CA SER A 124 9.50 16.55 -3.45
C SER A 124 9.20 15.05 -3.35
N ALA A 125 8.08 14.65 -2.74
CA ALA A 125 7.63 13.26 -2.68
C ALA A 125 7.41 12.71 -4.09
N LYS A 126 6.76 13.48 -4.96
CA LYS A 126 6.54 13.12 -6.37
C LYS A 126 7.87 12.94 -7.13
N LEU A 127 8.83 13.84 -6.96
CA LEU A 127 10.16 13.75 -7.60
C LEU A 127 10.96 12.54 -7.13
N LEU A 128 10.79 12.14 -5.86
CA LEU A 128 11.48 11.01 -5.27
C LEU A 128 10.68 9.70 -5.37
N SER A 129 9.52 9.71 -6.06
CA SER A 129 8.60 8.56 -6.18
C SER A 129 8.21 7.96 -4.82
N LEU A 130 8.07 8.81 -3.79
CA LEU A 130 7.58 8.43 -2.48
C LEU A 130 6.05 8.47 -2.48
N ASN A 131 5.43 7.43 -1.92
CA ASN A 131 3.97 7.30 -1.87
C ASN A 131 3.40 8.05 -0.64
N TYR A 132 3.64 9.37 -0.58
CA TYR A 132 3.20 10.28 0.47
C TYR A 132 2.27 11.35 -0.07
N GLU A 133 1.23 11.67 0.69
CA GLU A 133 0.30 12.77 0.43
C GLU A 133 0.26 13.71 1.64
N PHE A 134 0.68 14.96 1.44
CA PHE A 134 0.73 15.98 2.49
C PHE A 134 -0.41 16.97 2.34
N SER A 135 -1.11 17.23 3.42
CA SER A 135 -2.13 18.28 3.52
C SER A 135 -1.89 19.16 4.73
N ALA A 136 -2.56 20.29 4.80
CA ALA A 136 -2.41 21.22 5.90
C ALA A 136 -3.75 21.74 6.42
N VAL A 137 -3.85 21.90 7.73
CA VAL A 137 -5.04 22.48 8.37
C VAL A 137 -4.64 23.49 9.45
N SER A 138 -5.59 24.35 9.81
CA SER A 138 -5.51 25.14 11.03
C SER A 138 -5.78 24.27 12.25
N TYR A 139 -5.25 24.69 13.40
CA TYR A 139 -5.47 24.02 14.69
C TYR A 139 -6.98 23.75 14.97
N GLY A 140 -7.84 24.73 14.70
CA GLY A 140 -9.29 24.58 14.93
C GLY A 140 -9.97 23.46 14.14
N LYS A 141 -9.35 22.97 13.07
CA LYS A 141 -9.87 21.88 12.23
C LYS A 141 -9.15 20.55 12.45
N LEU A 142 -8.09 20.51 13.29
CA LEU A 142 -7.23 19.35 13.46
C LEU A 142 -8.00 18.07 13.79
N TYR A 143 -8.80 18.10 14.84
CA TYR A 143 -9.48 16.89 15.34
C TYR A 143 -10.57 16.38 14.40
N HIS A 144 -11.15 17.25 13.60
CA HIS A 144 -12.14 16.87 12.58
C HIS A 144 -11.47 16.21 11.36
N ALA A 145 -10.32 16.75 10.92
CA ALA A 145 -9.62 16.25 9.76
C ALA A 145 -8.77 14.99 10.06
N ALA A 146 -8.31 14.83 11.31
CA ALA A 146 -7.32 13.82 11.70
C ALA A 146 -7.71 12.36 11.36
N CYS A 147 -9.00 12.03 11.24
CA CYS A 147 -9.47 10.68 10.93
C CYS A 147 -9.00 10.19 9.55
N GLU A 148 -8.78 11.09 8.60
CA GLU A 148 -8.39 10.77 7.22
C GLU A 148 -6.87 10.62 7.03
N TYR A 149 -6.07 10.82 8.08
CA TYR A 149 -4.61 10.86 7.99
C TYR A 149 -3.94 9.83 8.91
N ASP A 150 -2.79 9.31 8.50
CA ASP A 150 -2.00 8.32 9.23
C ASP A 150 -1.03 8.97 10.24
N ILE A 151 -0.49 10.14 9.85
CA ILE A 151 0.51 10.89 10.60
C ILE A 151 0.09 12.35 10.72
N ILE A 152 0.34 12.94 11.88
CA ILE A 152 0.10 14.36 12.14
C ILE A 152 1.42 15.03 12.50
N LEU A 153 1.77 16.09 11.76
CA LEU A 153 2.95 16.91 11.99
C LEU A 153 2.55 18.25 12.61
N LEU A 154 2.95 18.48 13.84
CA LEU A 154 2.66 19.74 14.55
C LEU A 154 3.77 20.77 14.31
N ALA A 155 3.38 21.96 13.87
CA ALA A 155 4.27 23.09 13.76
C ALA A 155 4.69 23.63 15.16
N PRO A 156 5.83 24.29 15.27
CA PRO A 156 6.37 24.75 16.57
C PRO A 156 5.42 25.65 17.37
N GLN A 157 4.59 26.43 16.69
CA GLN A 157 3.65 27.37 17.30
C GLN A 157 2.57 26.68 18.13
N ILE A 158 2.31 25.39 17.89
CA ILE A 158 1.24 24.63 18.55
C ILE A 158 1.76 23.40 19.32
N PHE A 159 3.04 23.36 19.69
CA PHE A 159 3.59 22.24 20.46
C PHE A 159 2.91 22.00 21.82
N TYR A 160 2.27 23.05 22.36
CA TYR A 160 1.54 22.96 23.63
C TYR A 160 0.34 22.01 23.57
N ILE A 161 -0.21 21.70 22.37
CA ILE A 161 -1.32 20.76 22.23
C ILE A 161 -0.90 19.30 22.14
N TYR A 162 0.41 19.00 22.03
CA TYR A 162 0.92 17.65 21.72
C TYR A 162 0.37 16.57 22.65
N GLU A 163 0.46 16.75 23.95
CA GLU A 163 -0.02 15.76 24.91
C GLU A 163 -1.54 15.56 24.86
N THR A 164 -2.27 16.66 24.65
CA THR A 164 -3.74 16.61 24.48
C THR A 164 -4.10 15.89 23.21
N ALA A 165 -3.40 16.18 22.10
CA ALA A 165 -3.63 15.51 20.82
C ALA A 165 -3.35 13.99 20.91
N GLN A 166 -2.28 13.57 21.57
CA GLN A 166 -1.99 12.15 21.78
C GLN A 166 -3.07 11.42 22.60
N LYS A 167 -3.68 12.09 23.58
CA LYS A 167 -4.80 11.51 24.36
C LYS A 167 -6.09 11.38 23.55
N ILE A 168 -6.38 12.36 22.69
CA ILE A 168 -7.60 12.40 21.87
C ILE A 168 -7.49 11.49 20.64
N LEU A 169 -6.30 11.37 20.07
CA LEU A 169 -6.00 10.62 18.85
C LEU A 169 -4.96 9.51 19.12
N PRO A 170 -5.28 8.51 19.97
CA PRO A 170 -4.32 7.50 20.41
C PRO A 170 -3.81 6.61 19.26
N ASP A 171 -4.60 6.46 18.20
CA ASP A 171 -4.28 5.63 17.04
C ASP A 171 -3.46 6.39 15.97
N LYS A 172 -3.23 7.71 16.17
CA LYS A 172 -2.47 8.53 15.23
C LYS A 172 -1.02 8.73 15.68
N ARG A 173 -0.12 8.71 14.72
CA ARG A 173 1.30 9.04 14.98
C ARG A 173 1.45 10.54 14.90
N ILE A 174 1.77 11.16 16.05
CA ILE A 174 1.89 12.63 16.14
C ILE A 174 3.36 12.99 16.34
N TYR A 175 3.88 13.85 15.48
CA TYR A 175 5.26 14.30 15.48
C TYR A 175 5.36 15.83 15.56
N LYS A 176 6.36 16.33 16.28
CA LYS A 176 6.67 17.76 16.41
C LYS A 176 7.76 18.12 15.39
N ILE A 177 7.43 18.96 14.41
CA ILE A 177 8.45 19.43 13.46
C ILE A 177 9.46 20.31 14.18
N PRO A 178 10.76 19.98 14.17
CA PRO A 178 11.77 20.82 14.84
C PRO A 178 11.72 22.28 14.33
N PRO A 179 11.85 23.30 15.20
CA PRO A 179 11.73 24.71 14.82
C PRO A 179 12.64 25.11 13.64
N LYS A 180 13.86 24.61 13.61
CA LYS A 180 14.81 24.86 12.51
C LYS A 180 14.31 24.28 11.19
N VAL A 181 13.80 23.02 11.19
CA VAL A 181 13.26 22.34 10.03
C VAL A 181 12.04 23.10 9.49
N PHE A 182 11.15 23.52 10.39
CA PHE A 182 9.97 24.30 10.02
C PHE A 182 10.33 25.68 9.43
N ALA A 183 11.27 26.40 10.06
CA ALA A 183 11.67 27.73 9.64
C ALA A 183 12.37 27.75 8.27
N THR A 184 13.07 26.67 7.91
CA THR A 184 13.81 26.56 6.65
C THR A 184 13.06 25.74 5.59
N TYR A 185 11.88 25.20 5.91
CA TYR A 185 11.16 24.25 5.05
C TYR A 185 12.02 23.08 4.60
N ASP A 186 12.78 22.49 5.51
CA ASP A 186 13.73 21.42 5.21
C ASP A 186 12.99 20.09 4.95
N VAL A 187 12.67 19.88 3.68
CA VAL A 187 11.97 18.68 3.19
C VAL A 187 12.75 17.40 3.49
N ARG A 188 14.10 17.44 3.35
CA ARG A 188 14.95 16.27 3.58
C ARG A 188 14.88 15.82 5.03
N ALA A 189 14.94 16.76 5.96
CA ALA A 189 14.85 16.47 7.38
C ALA A 189 13.47 15.84 7.71
N VAL A 190 12.36 16.38 7.15
CA VAL A 190 11.02 15.79 7.36
C VAL A 190 10.96 14.36 6.86
N PHE A 191 11.43 14.05 5.66
CA PHE A 191 11.42 12.67 5.14
C PHE A 191 12.28 11.71 5.97
N SER A 192 13.46 12.18 6.43
CA SER A 192 14.32 11.39 7.32
C SER A 192 13.67 11.08 8.67
N ASP A 193 12.86 12.00 9.18
CA ASP A 193 12.15 11.84 10.46
C ASP A 193 10.88 10.97 10.30
N LEU A 194 10.26 10.96 9.13
CA LEU A 194 9.10 10.11 8.82
C LEU A 194 9.48 8.63 8.61
N GLU A 195 10.65 8.34 8.06
CA GLU A 195 11.08 6.97 7.74
C GLU A 195 10.99 6.00 8.95
N PRO A 196 11.51 6.32 10.15
CA PRO A 196 11.39 5.46 11.32
C PRO A 196 9.97 5.37 11.88
N LEU A 197 9.11 6.36 11.60
CA LEU A 197 7.70 6.32 12.00
C LEU A 197 6.89 5.37 11.13
N LEU A 198 7.25 5.22 9.88
CA LEU A 198 6.57 4.35 8.92
C LEU A 198 7.06 2.91 8.99
N HIS A 199 8.37 2.73 9.22
CA HIS A 199 9.04 1.42 9.24
C HIS A 199 9.76 1.16 10.57
N PRO A 200 9.03 0.89 11.67
CA PRO A 200 9.64 0.72 13.00
C PRO A 200 10.66 -0.43 13.07
N SER A 201 10.54 -1.46 12.25
CA SER A 201 11.52 -2.56 12.14
C SER A 201 12.85 -2.11 11.54
N THR A 202 12.85 -1.15 10.63
CA THR A 202 14.05 -0.57 10.00
C THR A 202 14.78 0.38 10.96
N ALA A 203 14.03 1.07 11.82
CA ALA A 203 14.59 1.94 12.86
C ALA A 203 15.39 1.17 13.92
N ALA A 204 14.89 0.01 14.35
CA ALA A 204 15.60 -0.87 15.27
C ALA A 204 16.94 -1.37 14.69
N ASN A 205 16.96 -1.71 13.39
CA ASN A 205 18.18 -2.12 12.68
C ASN A 205 19.19 -0.97 12.50
N LYS A 206 18.73 0.25 12.20
CA LYS A 206 19.60 1.43 12.08
C LYS A 206 20.22 1.83 13.44
N SER A 207 19.46 1.73 14.53
CA SER A 207 19.98 2.01 15.88
C SER A 207 21.00 0.95 16.33
N TYR A 208 20.76 -0.32 15.99
CA TYR A 208 21.69 -1.41 16.25
C TYR A 208 23.00 -1.25 15.46
N VAL A 209 22.92 -0.91 14.16
CA VAL A 209 24.11 -0.69 13.31
C VAL A 209 24.94 0.51 13.80
N ARG A 210 24.30 1.59 14.31
CA ARG A 210 25.02 2.74 14.88
C ARG A 210 25.74 2.42 16.20
N GLN A 211 25.31 1.38 16.93
CA GLN A 211 25.95 0.93 18.17
C GLN A 211 27.09 -0.06 17.94
N LEU A 212 27.25 -0.57 16.72
CA LEU A 212 28.33 -1.47 16.36
C LEU A 212 29.66 -0.71 16.18
N PRO A 213 30.81 -1.31 16.55
CA PRO A 213 32.12 -0.76 16.22
C PRO A 213 32.29 -0.58 14.71
N LEU A 214 33.03 0.46 14.29
CA LEU A 214 33.17 0.87 12.88
C LEU A 214 33.45 -0.28 11.90
N LYS A 215 34.26 -1.28 12.32
CA LYS A 215 34.60 -2.47 11.52
C LYS A 215 33.41 -3.43 11.28
N GLN A 216 32.39 -3.40 12.12
CA GLN A 216 31.18 -4.22 11.97
C GLN A 216 30.07 -3.51 11.19
N GLN A 217 30.06 -2.16 11.20
CA GLN A 217 29.15 -1.34 10.40
C GLN A 217 29.37 -1.57 8.90
N ILE A 218 30.63 -1.67 8.46
CA ILE A 218 31.02 -1.93 7.06
C ILE A 218 30.55 -3.31 6.59
N LYS A 219 30.58 -4.34 7.46
CA LYS A 219 30.07 -5.68 7.13
C LYS A 219 28.56 -5.78 7.07
N ALA A 220 27.83 -4.97 7.84
CA ALA A 220 26.37 -4.95 7.82
C ALA A 220 25.82 -4.29 6.55
N HIS A 221 26.49 -3.26 6.01
CA HIS A 221 26.11 -2.60 4.75
C HIS A 221 26.47 -3.42 3.49
N GLY A 222 27.43 -4.34 3.58
CA GLY A 222 27.84 -5.22 2.47
C GLY A 222 26.95 -6.45 2.25
N LYS A 223 25.89 -6.65 3.04
CA LYS A 223 24.92 -7.76 2.89
C LYS A 223 23.57 -7.34 2.29
N ILE A 224 23.46 -6.09 1.82
CA ILE A 224 22.26 -5.51 1.19
C ILE A 224 22.60 -5.14 -0.28
N LEU A 225 23.29 -6.04 -0.97
CA LEU A 225 23.45 -6.04 -2.43
C LEU A 225 23.09 -7.43 -2.95
#